data_8934774af91e8ce9234fb003ee8a2e3d
#
_entry.id   8934774af91e8ce9234fb003ee8a2e3d
#
_cell.length_a   1.000
_cell.length_b   1.000
_cell.length_c   1.000
_cell.angle_alpha   90.00
_cell.angle_beta   90.00
_cell.angle_gamma   90.00
#
_symmetry.space_group_name_H-M   'P 1'
#
loop_
_entity.id
_entity.type
_entity.pdbx_description
1 polymer ?
#
loop_
_entity_poly.entity_id
_entity_poly.type
_entity_poly.pdbx_seq_one_letter_code
_entity_poly.pdbx_strand_id
1 'polypeptide(L)'
;MTTAFVLSGGGSLGSIQVGMLLGLAEAGIKPDLIVGTSVGALNGGWIAGRSDHDGALALADLWRTLSRRKVFPTGPSMGLLGFLGRRPHLVSDLGIRSLLQQNLRFRRLQDAPTPLHVVATDVLSGQDVLLSSGDAVDAIVASAAIPAVLPPVRIGGRDLVDGGVVNNTPLSHAVALGATEVWVLPTGYSCAMPQSPTGALAMAMHAFTLAINRRLATDVERFEGLVELHVVPPLCPVRVSPVDFSRSAELIERSLGSTRRWLPTDRTGMRQSELLEFHRD
;
A
#
# COMPACT_ATOMS: atom_id res chain seq x y z
N MET A 1 0.93 10.94 -22.77
CA MET A 1 0.23 10.91 -21.47
C MET A 1 0.88 9.81 -20.68
N THR A 2 1.32 10.06 -19.45
CA THR A 2 2.01 9.05 -18.62
C THR A 2 1.11 8.74 -17.43
N THR A 3 0.57 7.53 -17.39
CA THR A 3 -0.38 7.06 -16.38
C THR A 3 0.37 6.39 -15.22
N ALA A 4 0.24 6.90 -14.01
CA ALA A 4 0.81 6.32 -12.81
C ALA A 4 -0.24 5.65 -11.94
N PHE A 5 0.08 4.47 -11.40
CA PHE A 5 -0.66 3.89 -10.27
C PHE A 5 0.09 4.16 -8.97
N VAL A 6 -0.59 4.79 -8.02
CA VAL A 6 -0.07 5.09 -6.68
C VAL A 6 -0.78 4.21 -5.66
N LEU A 7 -0.05 3.25 -5.08
CA LEU A 7 -0.59 2.26 -4.16
C LEU A 7 -0.13 2.55 -2.72
N SER A 8 -1.08 2.79 -1.84
CA SER A 8 -0.79 3.10 -0.43
C SER A 8 -0.42 1.88 0.40
N GLY A 9 0.21 2.12 1.55
CA GLY A 9 0.38 1.13 2.62
C GLY A 9 -0.92 0.80 3.34
N GLY A 10 -0.95 -0.32 4.10
CA GLY A 10 -2.15 -0.70 4.88
C GLY A 10 -2.24 -2.16 5.31
N GLY A 11 -1.18 -2.94 5.23
CA GLY A 11 -1.14 -4.34 5.67
C GLY A 11 -2.16 -5.23 4.93
N SER A 12 -2.98 -6.01 5.65
CA SER A 12 -3.99 -6.89 5.05
C SER A 12 -5.08 -6.15 4.27
N LEU A 13 -5.25 -4.84 4.49
CA LEU A 13 -6.16 -4.00 3.72
C LEU A 13 -5.70 -3.79 2.27
N GLY A 14 -4.48 -4.21 1.92
CA GLY A 14 -4.03 -4.30 0.54
C GLY A 14 -4.94 -5.15 -0.37
N SER A 15 -5.74 -6.03 0.21
CA SER A 15 -6.81 -6.74 -0.50
C SER A 15 -7.86 -5.81 -1.14
N ILE A 16 -8.08 -4.61 -0.58
CA ILE A 16 -8.94 -3.58 -1.16
C ILE A 16 -8.35 -3.09 -2.49
N GLN A 17 -7.03 -2.85 -2.53
CA GLN A 17 -6.35 -2.46 -3.77
C GLN A 17 -6.47 -3.52 -4.86
N VAL A 18 -6.49 -4.80 -4.48
CA VAL A 18 -6.66 -5.90 -5.45
C VAL A 18 -8.00 -5.80 -6.17
N GLY A 19 -9.08 -5.50 -5.46
CA GLY A 19 -10.38 -5.26 -6.07
C GLY A 19 -10.40 -4.01 -6.96
N MET A 20 -9.69 -2.94 -6.56
CA MET A 20 -9.52 -1.74 -7.38
C MET A 20 -8.74 -2.06 -8.67
N LEU A 21 -7.60 -2.78 -8.55
CA LEU A 21 -6.77 -3.20 -9.69
C LEU A 21 -7.54 -4.07 -10.68
N LEU A 22 -8.39 -4.99 -10.19
CA LEU A 22 -9.29 -5.76 -11.03
C LEU A 22 -10.26 -4.87 -11.81
N GLY A 23 -10.92 -3.92 -11.13
CA GLY A 23 -11.86 -3.00 -11.77
C GLY A 23 -11.20 -2.11 -12.82
N LEU A 24 -9.98 -1.62 -12.55
CA LEU A 24 -9.19 -0.83 -13.51
C LEU A 24 -8.79 -1.69 -14.73
N ALA A 25 -8.33 -2.93 -14.49
CA ALA A 25 -7.96 -3.86 -15.55
C ALA A 25 -9.14 -4.22 -16.45
N GLU A 26 -10.33 -4.43 -15.89
CA GLU A 26 -11.59 -4.64 -16.65
C GLU A 26 -11.95 -3.43 -17.52
N ALA A 27 -11.68 -2.22 -17.04
CA ALA A 27 -11.88 -0.99 -17.80
C ALA A 27 -10.77 -0.71 -18.82
N GLY A 28 -9.75 -1.58 -18.92
CA GLY A 28 -8.62 -1.39 -19.82
C GLY A 28 -7.60 -0.34 -19.39
N ILE A 29 -7.70 0.15 -18.13
CA ILE A 29 -6.80 1.17 -17.58
C ILE A 29 -5.52 0.48 -17.09
N LYS A 30 -4.37 0.88 -17.63
CA LYS A 30 -3.06 0.28 -17.35
C LYS A 30 -2.06 1.35 -16.94
N PRO A 31 -1.13 1.03 -16.01
CA PRO A 31 -0.09 1.98 -15.63
C PRO A 31 1.10 1.95 -16.60
N ASP A 32 1.67 3.12 -16.87
CA ASP A 32 3.00 3.28 -17.47
C ASP A 32 4.09 3.21 -16.40
N LEU A 33 3.75 3.58 -15.16
CA LEU A 33 4.63 3.43 -13.99
C LEU A 33 3.81 3.18 -12.72
N ILE A 34 4.44 2.55 -11.73
CA ILE A 34 3.84 2.23 -10.44
C ILE A 34 4.71 2.80 -9.31
N VAL A 35 4.07 3.48 -8.36
CA VAL A 35 4.72 3.90 -7.11
C VAL A 35 3.97 3.31 -5.93
N GLY A 36 4.66 2.53 -5.10
CA GLY A 36 4.03 1.81 -4.01
C GLY A 36 4.75 1.97 -2.67
N THR A 37 3.96 1.95 -1.59
CA THR A 37 4.45 1.93 -0.21
C THR A 37 3.91 0.70 0.51
N SER A 38 4.77 -0.01 1.28
CA SER A 38 4.35 -1.13 2.13
C SER A 38 3.61 -2.21 1.32
N VAL A 39 2.39 -2.60 1.71
CA VAL A 39 1.57 -3.53 0.93
C VAL A 39 1.30 -3.03 -0.49
N GLY A 40 1.28 -1.72 -0.73
CA GLY A 40 1.20 -1.15 -2.06
C GLY A 40 2.43 -1.46 -2.92
N ALA A 41 3.63 -1.56 -2.32
CA ALA A 41 4.84 -2.03 -3.00
C ALA A 41 4.76 -3.53 -3.33
N LEU A 42 4.15 -4.35 -2.46
CA LEU A 42 3.92 -5.78 -2.72
C LEU A 42 2.95 -5.99 -3.90
N ASN A 43 1.79 -5.33 -3.86
CA ASN A 43 0.80 -5.39 -4.93
C ASN A 43 1.36 -4.78 -6.23
N GLY A 44 2.05 -3.63 -6.12
CA GLY A 44 2.73 -2.99 -7.25
C GLY A 44 3.77 -3.88 -7.89
N GLY A 45 4.57 -4.59 -7.09
CA GLY A 45 5.57 -5.55 -7.58
C GLY A 45 4.95 -6.72 -8.37
N TRP A 46 3.79 -7.19 -7.94
CA TRP A 46 3.04 -8.19 -8.70
C TRP A 46 2.56 -7.65 -10.04
N ILE A 47 1.87 -6.48 -10.02
CA ILE A 47 1.29 -5.87 -11.21
C ILE A 47 2.37 -5.36 -12.16
N ALA A 48 3.52 -4.91 -11.68
CA ALA A 48 4.65 -4.51 -12.51
C ALA A 48 5.14 -5.63 -13.45
N GLY A 49 5.00 -6.88 -13.01
CA GLY A 49 5.31 -8.06 -13.83
C GLY A 49 4.13 -8.63 -14.63
N ARG A 50 2.90 -8.19 -14.36
CA ARG A 50 1.63 -8.76 -14.88
C ARG A 50 0.55 -7.69 -14.90
N SER A 51 0.68 -6.68 -15.74
CA SER A 51 -0.20 -5.50 -15.78
C SER A 51 -1.50 -5.72 -16.58
N ASP A 52 -1.87 -6.97 -16.85
CA ASP A 52 -3.10 -7.36 -17.54
C ASP A 52 -4.20 -7.83 -16.57
N HIS A 53 -5.37 -8.09 -17.09
CA HIS A 53 -6.52 -8.59 -16.34
C HIS A 53 -6.23 -9.95 -15.67
N ASP A 54 -5.57 -10.86 -16.36
CA ASP A 54 -5.23 -12.18 -15.84
C ASP A 54 -4.24 -12.08 -14.68
N GLY A 55 -3.30 -11.13 -14.75
CA GLY A 55 -2.38 -10.81 -13.66
C GLY A 55 -3.10 -10.28 -12.42
N ALA A 56 -4.12 -9.44 -12.60
CA ALA A 56 -4.94 -8.93 -11.49
C ALA A 56 -5.82 -10.04 -10.88
N LEU A 57 -6.38 -10.94 -11.69
CA LEU A 57 -7.12 -12.12 -11.21
C LEU A 57 -6.22 -13.05 -10.41
N ALA A 58 -5.02 -13.36 -10.92
CA ALA A 58 -4.07 -14.21 -10.22
C ALA A 58 -3.58 -13.58 -8.89
N LEU A 59 -3.49 -12.23 -8.81
CA LEU A 59 -3.24 -11.54 -7.55
C LEU A 59 -4.39 -11.74 -6.56
N ALA A 60 -5.64 -11.64 -7.03
CA ALA A 60 -6.81 -11.88 -6.17
C ALA A 60 -6.84 -13.32 -5.63
N ASP A 61 -6.49 -14.31 -6.45
CA ASP A 61 -6.39 -15.70 -6.04
C ASP A 61 -5.28 -15.90 -5.00
N LEU A 62 -4.11 -15.29 -5.20
CA LEU A 62 -3.04 -15.30 -4.20
C LEU A 62 -3.54 -14.74 -2.86
N TRP A 63 -4.17 -13.56 -2.86
CA TRP A 63 -4.66 -12.91 -1.65
C TRP A 63 -5.69 -13.76 -0.88
N ARG A 64 -6.54 -14.53 -1.56
CA ARG A 64 -7.48 -15.47 -0.94
C ARG A 64 -6.79 -16.61 -0.18
N THR A 65 -5.51 -16.91 -0.51
CA THR A 65 -4.71 -17.95 0.16
C THR A 65 -3.82 -17.41 1.28
N LEU A 66 -3.68 -16.08 1.41
CA LEU A 66 -2.83 -15.48 2.43
C LEU A 66 -3.43 -15.66 3.82
N SER A 67 -2.55 -15.81 4.79
CA SER A 67 -2.90 -15.83 6.20
C SER A 67 -1.83 -15.11 7.02
N ARG A 68 -2.20 -14.64 8.21
CA ARG A 68 -1.24 -14.01 9.12
C ARG A 68 0.01 -14.85 9.36
N ARG A 69 -0.14 -16.19 9.49
CA ARG A 69 1.00 -17.10 9.73
C ARG A 69 1.95 -17.20 8.54
N LYS A 70 1.44 -17.09 7.31
CA LYS A 70 2.27 -17.11 6.09
C LYS A 70 3.07 -15.82 5.94
N VAL A 71 2.44 -14.67 6.23
CA VAL A 71 3.05 -13.35 6.06
C VAL A 71 3.93 -12.99 7.25
N PHE A 72 3.46 -13.24 8.46
CA PHE A 72 4.12 -12.93 9.73
C PHE A 72 4.33 -14.22 10.57
N PRO A 73 5.31 -15.07 10.20
CA PRO A 73 5.61 -16.28 10.98
C PRO A 73 6.14 -15.88 12.36
N THR A 74 5.38 -16.21 13.40
CA THR A 74 5.76 -15.95 14.81
C THR A 74 6.32 -17.19 15.45
N GLY A 75 7.58 -17.13 15.93
CA GLY A 75 8.14 -18.12 16.83
C GLY A 75 7.99 -17.69 18.30
N PRO A 76 7.67 -18.58 19.25
CA PRO A 76 7.44 -18.20 20.67
C PRO A 76 8.65 -17.52 21.32
N SER A 77 9.87 -17.86 20.93
CA SER A 77 11.10 -17.25 21.45
C SER A 77 11.41 -15.86 20.88
N MET A 78 10.95 -15.57 19.66
CA MET A 78 11.25 -14.30 18.99
C MET A 78 10.46 -13.13 19.56
N GLY A 79 9.18 -13.35 19.85
CA GLY A 79 8.32 -12.33 20.46
C GLY A 79 8.80 -11.89 21.84
N LEU A 80 9.28 -12.82 22.67
CA LEU A 80 9.79 -12.54 24.01
C LEU A 80 11.09 -11.70 23.97
N LEU A 81 12.03 -12.03 23.07
CA LEU A 81 13.29 -11.28 22.93
C LEU A 81 13.09 -9.86 22.39
N GLY A 82 12.10 -9.67 21.49
CA GLY A 82 11.71 -8.35 21.00
C GLY A 82 11.05 -7.51 22.11
N PHE A 83 10.15 -8.10 22.89
CA PHE A 83 9.49 -7.45 24.02
C PHE A 83 10.47 -7.03 25.12
N LEU A 84 11.54 -7.80 25.34
CA LEU A 84 12.61 -7.50 26.28
C LEU A 84 13.63 -6.46 25.76
N GLY A 85 13.38 -5.85 24.57
CA GLY A 85 14.27 -4.85 23.97
C GLY A 85 15.62 -5.40 23.47
N ARG A 86 15.78 -6.73 23.41
CA ARG A 86 17.03 -7.37 22.94
C ARG A 86 17.08 -7.50 21.40
N ARG A 87 15.97 -7.22 20.70
CA ARG A 87 15.88 -7.16 19.24
C ARG A 87 14.98 -5.98 18.85
N PRO A 88 15.25 -5.30 17.72
CA PRO A 88 14.45 -4.16 17.25
C PRO A 88 13.13 -4.60 16.60
N HIS A 89 12.76 -5.89 16.61
CA HIS A 89 11.57 -6.42 15.93
C HIS A 89 10.97 -7.64 16.66
N LEU A 90 9.67 -7.84 16.43
CA LEU A 90 8.89 -8.92 17.05
C LEU A 90 8.73 -10.15 16.13
N VAL A 91 8.81 -9.95 14.81
CA VAL A 91 8.50 -10.97 13.77
C VAL A 91 9.60 -10.98 12.73
N SER A 92 9.85 -12.15 12.12
CA SER A 92 10.78 -12.29 11.00
C SER A 92 10.15 -11.83 9.68
N ASP A 93 10.96 -11.28 8.77
CA ASP A 93 10.60 -10.90 7.40
C ASP A 93 10.60 -12.08 6.41
N LEU A 94 11.00 -13.28 6.85
CA LEU A 94 11.13 -14.49 6.01
C LEU A 94 9.82 -14.85 5.27
N GLY A 95 8.65 -14.62 5.88
CA GLY A 95 7.38 -14.88 5.23
C GLY A 95 7.16 -14.00 4.00
N ILE A 96 7.40 -12.68 4.15
CA ILE A 96 7.26 -11.72 3.05
C ILE A 96 8.32 -11.99 1.97
N ARG A 97 9.59 -12.25 2.37
CA ARG A 97 10.67 -12.61 1.43
C ARG A 97 10.33 -13.83 0.61
N SER A 98 9.89 -14.92 1.26
CA SER A 98 9.50 -16.15 0.57
C SER A 98 8.34 -15.91 -0.41
N LEU A 99 7.32 -15.14 0.00
CA LEU A 99 6.20 -14.78 -0.86
C LEU A 99 6.68 -14.02 -2.12
N LEU A 100 7.55 -13.04 -1.95
CA LEU A 100 8.08 -12.25 -3.06
C LEU A 100 8.98 -13.08 -3.98
N GLN A 101 9.90 -13.88 -3.42
CA GLN A 101 10.82 -14.73 -4.19
C GLN A 101 10.08 -15.76 -5.07
N GLN A 102 8.94 -16.26 -4.59
CA GLN A 102 8.13 -17.24 -5.33
C GLN A 102 7.26 -16.61 -6.41
N ASN A 103 6.95 -15.31 -6.29
CA ASN A 103 5.89 -14.71 -7.09
C ASN A 103 6.35 -13.54 -7.98
N LEU A 104 7.45 -12.85 -7.68
CA LEU A 104 7.96 -11.80 -8.56
C LEU A 104 8.53 -12.38 -9.86
N ARG A 105 8.26 -11.69 -10.98
CA ARG A 105 8.75 -12.06 -12.31
C ARG A 105 10.06 -11.37 -12.69
N PHE A 106 10.62 -10.56 -11.83
CA PHE A 106 11.88 -9.85 -12.02
C PHE A 106 12.67 -9.86 -10.70
N ARG A 107 13.99 -9.71 -10.79
CA ARG A 107 14.87 -9.72 -9.61
C ARG A 107 15.33 -8.33 -9.20
N ARG A 108 15.41 -7.41 -10.12
CA ARG A 108 15.82 -6.03 -9.86
C ARG A 108 14.70 -5.09 -10.24
N LEU A 109 14.51 -4.01 -9.48
CA LEU A 109 13.43 -3.04 -9.73
C LEU A 109 13.45 -2.49 -11.15
N GLN A 110 14.65 -2.16 -11.67
CA GLN A 110 14.81 -1.62 -13.02
C GLN A 110 14.53 -2.62 -14.15
N ASP A 111 14.39 -3.91 -13.84
CA ASP A 111 14.08 -4.96 -14.82
C ASP A 111 12.55 -5.26 -14.85
N ALA A 112 11.76 -4.52 -14.06
CA ALA A 112 10.31 -4.67 -14.05
C ALA A 112 9.72 -4.27 -15.42
N PRO A 113 8.84 -5.11 -16.03
CA PRO A 113 8.19 -4.78 -17.30
C PRO A 113 7.43 -3.45 -17.31
N THR A 114 6.70 -3.18 -16.21
CA THR A 114 6.19 -1.83 -15.92
C THR A 114 7.09 -1.21 -14.85
N PRO A 115 7.67 -0.03 -15.06
CA PRO A 115 8.53 0.65 -14.10
C PRO A 115 7.92 0.68 -12.69
N LEU A 116 8.66 0.13 -11.72
CA LEU A 116 8.25 0.07 -10.33
C LEU A 116 9.17 0.91 -9.46
N HIS A 117 8.57 1.79 -8.69
CA HIS A 117 9.23 2.62 -7.69
C HIS A 117 8.67 2.32 -6.31
N VAL A 118 9.54 2.08 -5.36
CA VAL A 118 9.17 1.65 -4.00
C VAL A 118 9.61 2.69 -3.00
N VAL A 119 8.71 3.09 -2.10
CA VAL A 119 9.01 4.11 -1.09
C VAL A 119 9.27 3.46 0.26
N ALA A 120 10.40 3.79 0.86
CA ALA A 120 10.80 3.42 2.21
C ALA A 120 11.14 4.67 3.03
N THR A 121 11.34 4.53 4.34
CA THR A 121 11.76 5.61 5.24
C THR A 121 13.17 5.33 5.78
N ASP A 122 14.08 6.28 5.65
CA ASP A 122 15.39 6.24 6.30
C ASP A 122 15.24 6.55 7.80
N VAL A 123 15.65 5.59 8.64
CA VAL A 123 15.48 5.68 10.11
C VAL A 123 16.23 6.88 10.70
N LEU A 124 17.41 7.23 10.17
CA LEU A 124 18.25 8.26 10.75
C LEU A 124 17.88 9.67 10.30
N SER A 125 17.54 9.85 9.04
CA SER A 125 17.17 11.17 8.51
C SER A 125 15.68 11.48 8.66
N GLY A 126 14.82 10.47 8.81
CA GLY A 126 13.38 10.60 8.79
C GLY A 126 12.81 10.99 7.42
N GLN A 127 13.61 10.90 6.34
CA GLN A 127 13.17 11.21 4.98
C GLN A 127 12.63 9.97 4.28
N ASP A 128 11.68 10.15 3.39
CA ASP A 128 11.29 9.11 2.43
C ASP A 128 12.38 8.90 1.39
N VAL A 129 12.59 7.64 1.02
CA VAL A 129 13.59 7.19 0.04
C VAL A 129 12.86 6.49 -1.10
N LEU A 130 13.00 7.03 -2.31
CA LEU A 130 12.48 6.38 -3.51
C LEU A 130 13.51 5.37 -4.05
N LEU A 131 13.16 4.10 -3.98
CA LEU A 131 13.96 2.99 -4.52
C LEU A 131 13.46 2.67 -5.93
N SER A 132 14.30 2.88 -6.94
CA SER A 132 13.98 2.67 -8.35
C SER A 132 14.91 1.64 -9.01
N SER A 133 15.88 1.12 -8.27
CA SER A 133 16.86 0.15 -8.73
C SER A 133 17.36 -0.71 -7.58
N GLY A 134 18.03 -1.81 -7.90
CA GLY A 134 18.56 -2.77 -6.92
C GLY A 134 17.68 -4.02 -6.79
N ASP A 135 17.96 -4.85 -5.79
CA ASP A 135 17.19 -6.07 -5.52
C ASP A 135 15.73 -5.74 -5.19
N ALA A 136 14.81 -6.34 -5.93
CA ALA A 136 13.38 -6.03 -5.81
C ALA A 136 12.79 -6.56 -4.50
N VAL A 137 13.26 -7.72 -4.02
CA VAL A 137 12.79 -8.30 -2.76
C VAL A 137 13.23 -7.42 -1.60
N ASP A 138 14.51 -7.02 -1.55
CA ASP A 138 15.01 -6.15 -0.49
C ASP A 138 14.31 -4.80 -0.47
N ALA A 139 14.09 -4.19 -1.62
CA ALA A 139 13.40 -2.90 -1.72
C ALA A 139 11.95 -2.99 -1.22
N ILE A 140 11.20 -4.01 -1.66
CA ILE A 140 9.80 -4.18 -1.25
C ILE A 140 9.71 -4.54 0.24
N VAL A 141 10.62 -5.40 0.75
CA VAL A 141 10.66 -5.73 2.18
C VAL A 141 11.02 -4.51 3.01
N ALA A 142 11.97 -3.66 2.57
CA ALA A 142 12.29 -2.40 3.25
C ALA A 142 11.06 -1.50 3.36
N SER A 143 10.31 -1.36 2.27
CA SER A 143 9.06 -0.58 2.23
C SER A 143 7.96 -1.14 3.14
N ALA A 144 7.98 -2.44 3.43
CA ALA A 144 7.00 -3.12 4.29
C ALA A 144 7.54 -3.42 5.71
N ALA A 145 8.74 -2.95 6.05
CA ALA A 145 9.38 -3.18 7.34
C ALA A 145 8.76 -2.29 8.43
N ILE A 146 7.53 -2.64 8.87
CA ILE A 146 6.78 -1.91 9.89
C ILE A 146 7.64 -1.79 11.17
N PRO A 147 7.92 -0.56 11.67
CA PRO A 147 8.71 -0.35 12.87
C PRO A 147 8.21 -1.16 14.06
N ALA A 148 9.11 -1.70 14.85
CA ALA A 148 8.90 -2.62 15.96
C ALA A 148 8.35 -4.01 15.57
N VAL A 149 7.68 -4.17 14.43
CA VAL A 149 7.13 -5.46 13.97
C VAL A 149 8.16 -6.25 13.18
N LEU A 150 8.74 -5.64 12.15
CA LEU A 150 9.72 -6.26 11.25
C LEU A 150 11.11 -5.61 11.38
N PRO A 151 12.20 -6.34 11.07
CA PRO A 151 13.54 -5.76 11.12
C PRO A 151 13.71 -4.67 10.05
N PRO A 152 14.46 -3.59 10.33
CA PRO A 152 14.93 -2.66 9.30
C PRO A 152 15.74 -3.39 8.24
N VAL A 153 15.67 -2.92 6.99
CA VAL A 153 16.44 -3.47 5.87
C VAL A 153 17.56 -2.50 5.50
N ARG A 154 18.80 -3.02 5.40
CA ARG A 154 19.96 -2.19 5.06
C ARG A 154 20.17 -2.15 3.55
N ILE A 155 20.00 -0.97 2.94
CA ILE A 155 20.20 -0.73 1.50
C ILE A 155 21.06 0.52 1.32
N GLY A 156 22.14 0.41 0.57
CA GLY A 156 23.02 1.54 0.28
C GLY A 156 23.62 2.22 1.51
N GLY A 157 23.86 1.46 2.59
CA GLY A 157 24.39 1.98 3.85
C GLY A 157 23.34 2.61 4.78
N ARG A 158 22.07 2.67 4.37
CA ARG A 158 20.94 3.21 5.16
C ARG A 158 20.13 2.08 5.78
N ASP A 159 19.65 2.27 6.99
CA ASP A 159 18.69 1.39 7.63
C ASP A 159 17.27 1.91 7.31
N LEU A 160 16.53 1.15 6.49
CA LEU A 160 15.23 1.53 5.95
C LEU A 160 14.12 0.77 6.67
N VAL A 161 13.02 1.47 6.92
CA VAL A 161 11.77 0.94 7.47
C VAL A 161 10.59 1.30 6.55
N ASP A 162 9.39 0.87 6.93
CA ASP A 162 8.16 1.07 6.16
C ASP A 162 7.99 2.54 5.73
N GLY A 163 7.77 2.72 4.43
CA GLY A 163 7.55 4.05 3.86
C GLY A 163 6.31 4.76 4.39
N GLY A 164 5.35 4.00 4.92
CA GLY A 164 4.13 4.53 5.53
C GLY A 164 4.37 5.44 6.74
N VAL A 165 5.56 5.38 7.34
CA VAL A 165 5.94 6.29 8.42
C VAL A 165 5.96 7.75 7.96
N VAL A 166 6.43 8.01 6.73
CA VAL A 166 6.58 9.36 6.18
C VAL A 166 5.68 9.60 4.98
N ASN A 167 5.56 8.66 4.05
CA ASN A 167 4.84 8.83 2.78
C ASN A 167 4.04 7.55 2.43
N ASN A 168 2.90 7.39 3.09
CA ASN A 168 2.07 6.19 2.94
C ASN A 168 1.40 6.08 1.57
N THR A 169 1.08 7.21 0.94
CA THR A 169 0.47 7.26 -0.40
C THR A 169 1.33 8.18 -1.26
N PRO A 170 2.32 7.64 -1.98
CA PRO A 170 3.44 8.41 -2.54
C PRO A 170 3.08 9.17 -3.83
N LEU A 171 1.99 9.96 -3.80
CA LEU A 171 1.51 10.78 -4.91
C LEU A 171 2.57 11.78 -5.39
N SER A 172 3.27 12.42 -4.45
CA SER A 172 4.34 13.38 -4.77
C SER A 172 5.45 12.78 -5.63
N HIS A 173 5.81 11.52 -5.40
CA HIS A 173 6.82 10.82 -6.21
C HIS A 173 6.32 10.52 -7.62
N ALA A 174 5.05 10.11 -7.79
CA ALA A 174 4.48 9.86 -9.11
C ALA A 174 4.51 11.14 -9.97
N VAL A 175 4.11 12.28 -9.40
CA VAL A 175 4.18 13.57 -10.07
C VAL A 175 5.62 13.98 -10.39
N ALA A 176 6.55 13.80 -9.45
CA ALA A 176 7.97 14.10 -9.67
C ALA A 176 8.62 13.21 -10.75
N LEU A 177 8.10 11.99 -10.97
CA LEU A 177 8.50 11.08 -12.05
C LEU A 177 7.87 11.43 -13.40
N GLY A 178 7.08 12.50 -13.48
CA GLY A 178 6.51 13.02 -14.72
C GLY A 178 5.15 12.41 -15.11
N ALA A 179 4.43 11.80 -14.15
CA ALA A 179 3.07 11.35 -14.40
C ALA A 179 2.17 12.55 -14.72
N THR A 180 1.37 12.43 -15.78
CA THR A 180 0.36 13.41 -16.17
C THR A 180 -1.06 12.97 -15.82
N GLU A 181 -1.25 11.67 -15.62
CA GLU A 181 -2.46 11.04 -15.11
C GLU A 181 -2.09 10.15 -13.92
N VAL A 182 -2.78 10.27 -12.80
CA VAL A 182 -2.47 9.52 -11.58
C VAL A 182 -3.72 8.86 -11.01
N TRP A 183 -3.66 7.55 -10.89
CA TRP A 183 -4.67 6.73 -10.20
C TRP A 183 -4.18 6.39 -8.80
N VAL A 184 -4.81 6.95 -7.79
CA VAL A 184 -4.51 6.69 -6.37
C VAL A 184 -5.40 5.57 -5.87
N LEU A 185 -4.78 4.50 -5.37
CA LEU A 185 -5.43 3.31 -4.84
C LEU A 185 -5.19 3.22 -3.31
N PRO A 186 -6.03 3.88 -2.50
CA PRO A 186 -5.89 3.82 -1.05
C PRO A 186 -6.38 2.47 -0.51
N THR A 187 -5.73 1.95 0.54
CA THR A 187 -6.15 0.71 1.22
C THR A 187 -7.36 0.91 2.13
N GLY A 188 -7.67 2.15 2.44
CA GLY A 188 -8.79 2.57 3.26
C GLY A 188 -8.63 4.02 3.64
N TYR A 189 -9.71 4.62 4.10
CA TYR A 189 -9.73 5.94 4.67
C TYR A 189 -10.51 5.86 6.00
N SER A 190 -10.10 6.63 6.99
CA SER A 190 -10.81 6.61 8.27
C SER A 190 -12.16 7.26 8.12
N CYS A 191 -13.21 6.46 8.20
CA CYS A 191 -14.55 6.97 8.43
C CYS A 191 -14.65 7.52 9.85
N ALA A 192 -15.56 8.43 10.09
CA ALA A 192 -15.84 8.89 11.45
C ALA A 192 -16.18 7.69 12.34
N MET A 193 -15.43 7.52 13.42
CA MET A 193 -15.68 6.42 14.35
C MET A 193 -16.85 6.78 15.28
N PRO A 194 -17.78 5.85 15.54
CA PRO A 194 -18.90 6.11 16.44
C PRO A 194 -18.45 6.27 17.91
N GLN A 195 -17.29 5.73 18.27
CA GLN A 195 -16.72 5.80 19.62
C GLN A 195 -15.20 5.87 19.56
N SER A 196 -14.59 6.53 20.55
CA SER A 196 -13.14 6.59 20.68
C SER A 196 -12.54 5.21 20.94
N PRO A 197 -11.34 4.91 20.39
CA PRO A 197 -10.63 3.66 20.70
C PRO A 197 -10.36 3.54 22.20
N THR A 198 -10.59 2.34 22.73
CA THR A 198 -10.29 2.01 24.12
C THR A 198 -8.93 1.32 24.22
N GLY A 199 -8.00 1.90 24.94
CA GLY A 199 -6.65 1.37 25.14
C GLY A 199 -5.55 2.12 24.39
N ALA A 200 -4.37 2.19 25.01
CA ALA A 200 -3.26 3.03 24.54
C ALA A 200 -2.77 2.66 23.14
N LEU A 201 -2.60 1.36 22.84
CA LEU A 201 -2.14 0.91 21.51
C LEU A 201 -3.17 1.22 20.42
N ALA A 202 -4.45 0.96 20.68
CA ALA A 202 -5.52 1.26 19.72
C ALA A 202 -5.60 2.77 19.44
N MET A 203 -5.45 3.61 20.47
CA MET A 203 -5.41 5.07 20.32
C MET A 203 -4.19 5.52 19.52
N ALA A 204 -3.00 4.97 19.77
CA ALA A 204 -1.79 5.29 19.02
C ALA A 204 -1.91 4.91 17.54
N MET A 205 -2.43 3.72 17.25
CA MET A 205 -2.67 3.27 15.87
C MET A 205 -3.71 4.12 15.16
N HIS A 206 -4.76 4.54 15.86
CA HIS A 206 -5.76 5.44 15.30
C HIS A 206 -5.16 6.82 14.99
N ALA A 207 -4.40 7.40 15.92
CA ALA A 207 -3.71 8.68 15.70
C ALA A 207 -2.75 8.61 14.51
N PHE A 208 -2.00 7.51 14.35
CA PHE A 208 -1.15 7.28 13.19
C PHE A 208 -1.96 7.20 11.88
N THR A 209 -3.10 6.51 11.90
CA THR A 209 -4.00 6.44 10.74
C THR A 209 -4.54 7.82 10.36
N LEU A 210 -4.93 8.65 11.35
CA LEU A 210 -5.37 10.02 11.11
C LEU A 210 -4.27 10.87 10.45
N ALA A 211 -3.02 10.75 10.92
CA ALA A 211 -1.87 11.46 10.33
C ALA A 211 -1.64 11.06 8.86
N ILE A 212 -1.69 9.76 8.57
CA ILE A 212 -1.58 9.23 7.19
C ILE A 212 -2.69 9.79 6.29
N ASN A 213 -3.93 9.76 6.76
CA ASN A 213 -5.08 10.23 5.99
C ASN A 213 -5.01 11.75 5.75
N ARG A 214 -4.60 12.51 6.77
CA ARG A 214 -4.41 13.96 6.61
C ARG A 214 -3.33 14.28 5.59
N ARG A 215 -2.23 13.52 5.60
CA ARG A 215 -1.19 13.65 4.57
C ARG A 215 -1.73 13.40 3.17
N LEU A 216 -2.49 12.31 2.96
CA LEU A 216 -3.12 12.01 1.67
C LEU A 216 -4.04 13.14 1.22
N ALA A 217 -4.92 13.65 2.09
CA ALA A 217 -5.82 14.75 1.75
C ALA A 217 -5.04 16.00 1.31
N THR A 218 -3.98 16.35 2.05
CA THR A 218 -3.12 17.50 1.70
C THR A 218 -2.39 17.30 0.36
N ASP A 219 -1.88 16.09 0.09
CA ASP A 219 -1.22 15.81 -1.19
C ASP A 219 -2.24 15.82 -2.36
N VAL A 220 -3.46 15.31 -2.16
CA VAL A 220 -4.53 15.39 -3.16
C VAL A 220 -4.88 16.86 -3.44
N GLU A 221 -5.16 17.67 -2.42
CA GLU A 221 -5.42 19.11 -2.58
C GLU A 221 -4.27 19.84 -3.33
N ARG A 222 -3.03 19.46 -3.05
CA ARG A 222 -1.84 20.07 -3.65
C ARG A 222 -1.69 19.76 -5.13
N PHE A 223 -1.99 18.54 -5.55
CA PHE A 223 -1.73 18.07 -6.92
C PHE A 223 -3.00 18.07 -7.78
N GLU A 224 -4.18 18.27 -7.20
CA GLU A 224 -5.43 18.48 -7.93
C GLU A 224 -5.32 19.70 -8.85
N GLY A 225 -5.60 19.52 -10.14
CA GLY A 225 -5.44 20.54 -11.16
C GLY A 225 -4.02 20.68 -11.74
N LEU A 226 -3.00 20.04 -11.16
CA LEU A 226 -1.65 19.96 -11.74
C LEU A 226 -1.48 18.73 -12.63
N VAL A 227 -2.16 17.65 -12.30
CA VAL A 227 -2.22 16.41 -13.07
C VAL A 227 -3.68 15.94 -13.15
N GLU A 228 -4.00 15.07 -14.09
CA GLU A 228 -5.28 14.37 -14.11
C GLU A 228 -5.29 13.34 -12.96
N LEU A 229 -6.02 13.65 -11.90
CA LEU A 229 -5.98 12.90 -10.65
C LEU A 229 -7.28 12.12 -10.45
N HIS A 230 -7.15 10.82 -10.22
CA HIS A 230 -8.25 9.89 -9.94
C HIS A 230 -8.00 9.20 -8.60
N VAL A 231 -8.73 9.57 -7.57
CA VAL A 231 -8.71 8.84 -6.29
C VAL A 231 -9.80 7.79 -6.32
N VAL A 232 -9.42 6.51 -6.40
CA VAL A 232 -10.40 5.41 -6.35
C VAL A 232 -11.04 5.40 -4.96
N PRO A 233 -12.38 5.47 -4.84
CA PRO A 233 -13.03 5.60 -3.55
C PRO A 233 -12.64 4.47 -2.59
N PRO A 234 -12.10 4.79 -1.41
CA PRO A 234 -11.81 3.80 -0.40
C PRO A 234 -13.10 3.18 0.13
N LEU A 235 -13.02 1.91 0.54
CA LEU A 235 -14.15 1.29 1.23
C LEU A 235 -14.39 1.98 2.59
N CYS A 236 -15.63 2.29 2.89
CA CYS A 236 -16.10 2.83 4.15
C CYS A 236 -17.47 2.24 4.51
N PRO A 237 -17.73 1.78 5.74
CA PRO A 237 -16.75 1.55 6.81
C PRO A 237 -15.94 0.26 6.61
N VAL A 238 -14.67 0.27 7.04
CA VAL A 238 -13.82 -0.92 7.10
C VAL A 238 -13.47 -1.21 8.57
N ARG A 239 -14.08 -2.28 9.12
CA ARG A 239 -13.84 -2.74 10.50
C ARG A 239 -12.98 -3.99 10.51
N VAL A 240 -11.83 -3.94 9.82
CA VAL A 240 -10.89 -5.05 9.71
C VAL A 240 -9.51 -4.58 10.18
N SER A 241 -8.88 -5.36 11.03
CA SER A 241 -7.51 -5.06 11.49
C SER A 241 -6.51 -5.22 10.34
N PRO A 242 -5.50 -4.32 10.21
CA PRO A 242 -4.45 -4.43 9.18
C PRO A 242 -3.60 -5.71 9.24
N VAL A 243 -3.77 -6.55 10.26
CA VAL A 243 -3.10 -7.86 10.39
C VAL A 243 -4.06 -9.04 10.25
N ASP A 244 -5.32 -8.79 9.92
CA ASP A 244 -6.35 -9.82 9.68
C ASP A 244 -6.53 -10.09 8.19
N PHE A 245 -6.01 -11.21 7.72
CA PHE A 245 -6.12 -11.67 6.33
C PHE A 245 -7.37 -12.52 6.06
N SER A 246 -8.18 -12.85 7.09
CA SER A 246 -9.34 -13.73 6.93
C SER A 246 -10.47 -13.11 6.10
N ARG A 247 -10.48 -11.79 5.99
CA ARG A 247 -11.50 -11.02 5.26
C ARG A 247 -11.06 -10.61 3.85
N SER A 248 -9.90 -11.10 3.35
CA SER A 248 -9.36 -10.68 2.06
C SER A 248 -10.33 -10.89 0.89
N ALA A 249 -10.99 -12.05 0.83
CA ALA A 249 -11.97 -12.34 -0.23
C ALA A 249 -13.13 -11.34 -0.24
N GLU A 250 -13.72 -11.07 0.92
CA GLU A 250 -14.81 -10.10 1.07
C GLU A 250 -14.38 -8.67 0.65
N LEU A 251 -13.21 -8.24 1.10
CA LEU A 251 -12.69 -6.90 0.80
C LEU A 251 -12.41 -6.73 -0.69
N ILE A 252 -11.87 -7.77 -1.37
CA ILE A 252 -11.67 -7.78 -2.81
C ILE A 252 -13.00 -7.59 -3.53
N GLU A 253 -14.02 -8.40 -3.21
CA GLU A 253 -15.32 -8.35 -3.89
C GLU A 253 -16.04 -6.99 -3.66
N ARG A 254 -16.03 -6.50 -2.41
CA ARG A 254 -16.61 -5.19 -2.09
C ARG A 254 -15.94 -4.06 -2.85
N SER A 255 -14.60 -4.08 -2.90
CA SER A 255 -13.81 -3.05 -3.57
C SER A 255 -14.00 -3.11 -5.09
N LEU A 256 -13.97 -4.30 -5.68
CA LEU A 256 -14.26 -4.49 -7.11
C LEU A 256 -15.64 -3.95 -7.48
N GLY A 257 -16.68 -4.32 -6.70
CA GLY A 257 -18.04 -3.83 -6.91
C GLY A 257 -18.15 -2.30 -6.77
N SER A 258 -17.42 -1.70 -5.81
CA SER A 258 -17.37 -0.25 -5.65
C SER A 258 -16.69 0.44 -6.85
N THR A 259 -15.54 -0.08 -7.27
CA THR A 259 -14.77 0.45 -8.41
C THR A 259 -15.56 0.36 -9.71
N ARG A 260 -16.22 -0.76 -9.99
CA ARG A 260 -17.08 -0.94 -11.17
C ARG A 260 -18.22 0.08 -11.23
N ARG A 261 -18.84 0.42 -10.10
CA ARG A 261 -19.89 1.44 -10.06
C ARG A 261 -19.36 2.86 -10.23
N TRP A 262 -18.17 3.10 -9.73
CA TRP A 262 -17.56 4.42 -9.74
C TRP A 262 -16.93 4.79 -11.09
N LEU A 263 -16.31 3.85 -11.80
CA LEU A 263 -15.59 4.11 -13.07
C LEU A 263 -16.45 4.77 -14.15
N PRO A 264 -17.72 4.34 -14.43
CA PRO A 264 -18.55 4.94 -15.47
C PRO A 264 -19.21 6.25 -15.05
N THR A 265 -19.04 6.72 -13.80
CA THR A 265 -19.71 7.95 -13.32
C THR A 265 -19.02 9.18 -13.92
N ASP A 266 -19.80 10.09 -14.47
CA ASP A 266 -19.30 11.41 -14.88
C ASP A 266 -18.81 12.19 -13.64
N ARG A 267 -17.58 12.62 -13.68
CA ARG A 267 -16.90 13.32 -12.57
C ARG A 267 -16.44 14.72 -12.97
N THR A 268 -17.01 15.26 -14.05
CA THR A 268 -16.71 16.61 -14.50
C THR A 268 -17.03 17.62 -13.39
N GLY A 269 -15.98 18.30 -12.89
CA GLY A 269 -16.11 19.30 -11.82
C GLY A 269 -16.14 18.76 -10.39
N MET A 270 -16.08 17.44 -10.15
CA MET A 270 -15.94 16.87 -8.81
C MET A 270 -14.49 17.01 -8.32
N ARG A 271 -14.32 17.58 -7.12
CA ARG A 271 -13.00 17.60 -6.47
C ARG A 271 -12.66 16.24 -5.91
N GLN A 272 -11.44 15.77 -6.20
CA GLN A 272 -10.96 14.49 -5.67
C GLN A 272 -10.75 14.51 -4.15
N SER A 273 -10.48 15.69 -3.60
CA SER A 273 -10.40 15.94 -2.16
C SER A 273 -11.70 15.67 -1.42
N GLU A 274 -12.86 15.89 -2.06
CA GLU A 274 -14.17 15.62 -1.48
C GLU A 274 -14.41 14.13 -1.18
N LEU A 275 -13.79 13.23 -1.96
CA LEU A 275 -13.82 11.78 -1.71
C LEU A 275 -13.10 11.36 -0.42
N LEU A 276 -12.27 12.26 0.12
CA LEU A 276 -11.47 12.05 1.32
C LEU A 276 -12.00 12.82 2.53
N GLU A 277 -13.21 13.41 2.44
CA GLU A 277 -13.86 14.01 3.59
C GLU A 277 -14.43 12.95 4.55
N PHE A 278 -14.41 13.28 5.84
CA PHE A 278 -15.00 12.40 6.86
C PHE A 278 -16.53 12.35 6.71
N HIS A 279 -17.06 11.22 6.27
CA HIS A 279 -18.49 10.98 6.24
C HIS A 279 -18.95 10.37 7.58
N ARG A 280 -20.07 10.87 8.11
CA ARG A 280 -20.84 10.20 9.14
C ARG A 280 -21.97 9.46 8.42
N ASP A 281 -21.91 8.12 8.43
CA ASP A 281 -23.06 7.29 8.05
C ASP A 281 -24.19 7.43 9.06
#